data_b8eac46c18cc6f31a0dc4ecfa78db8fb
#
_entry.id   b8eac46c18cc6f31a0dc4ecfa78db8fb
#
_cell.length_a   1.000
_cell.length_b   1.000
_cell.length_c   1.000
_cell.angle_alpha   90.00
_cell.angle_beta   90.00
_cell.angle_gamma   90.00
#
_symmetry.space_group_name_H-M   'P 1'
#
loop_
_entity.id
_entity.type
_entity.pdbx_description
1 polymer ?
#
loop_
_entity_poly.entity_id
_entity_poly.type
_entity_poly.pdbx_seq_one_letter_code
_entity_poly.pdbx_strand_id
1 'polypeptide(L)'
;NGSLEFYNSHNDEKLPLICFVINGFDVFTETLAKISDSLTSMFRDAPRYGIIFILSASAQTTFRSRILQFFNRFIVMNLQDETQYRNLTNCRKGLIPSNLYGRGICKVTDDDDSYCEFQTARIVEPDKEIIYLKEVAEKLSSYYKVSAKKIATIPDNTTSEDLAKFVTTAADIPIGYNFYEKDISKINLSELKFYPIVTKDIKGSMP
;
A
#
# COMPACT_ATOMS: atom_id res chain seq x y z
N ASN A 1 20.83 -17.49 -0.64
CA ASN A 1 20.31 -16.44 -1.53
C ASN A 1 18.80 -16.29 -1.34
N GLY A 2 18.35 -15.31 -0.58
CA GLY A 2 16.93 -15.12 -0.28
C GLY A 2 16.25 -14.18 -1.28
N SER A 3 16.17 -14.53 -2.56
CA SER A 3 15.39 -13.80 -3.55
C SER A 3 14.15 -14.60 -3.97
N LEU A 4 13.09 -13.91 -4.43
CA LEU A 4 11.90 -14.57 -4.95
C LEU A 4 12.22 -15.49 -6.13
N GLU A 5 13.09 -15.06 -7.03
CA GLU A 5 13.51 -15.83 -8.18
C GLU A 5 14.22 -17.12 -7.75
N PHE A 6 15.13 -17.02 -6.79
CA PHE A 6 15.80 -18.19 -6.23
C PHE A 6 14.79 -19.14 -5.56
N TYR A 7 13.87 -18.62 -4.75
CA TYR A 7 12.83 -19.44 -4.13
C TYR A 7 11.99 -20.15 -5.19
N ASN A 8 11.49 -19.40 -6.17
CA ASN A 8 10.62 -19.94 -7.21
C ASN A 8 11.33 -20.93 -8.16
N SER A 9 12.65 -20.89 -8.27
CA SER A 9 13.39 -21.86 -9.08
C SER A 9 13.62 -23.19 -8.36
N HIS A 10 13.57 -23.21 -7.01
CA HIS A 10 13.90 -24.40 -6.19
C HIS A 10 12.69 -25.01 -5.47
N ASN A 11 11.51 -24.44 -5.58
CA ASN A 11 10.30 -24.93 -4.94
C ASN A 11 9.18 -25.13 -5.97
N ASP A 12 8.37 -26.15 -5.77
CA ASP A 12 7.20 -26.42 -6.63
C ASP A 12 6.09 -25.39 -6.40
N GLU A 13 5.87 -24.99 -5.15
CA GLU A 13 4.93 -23.93 -4.78
C GLU A 13 5.58 -22.58 -5.05
N LYS A 14 5.07 -21.88 -6.07
CA LYS A 14 5.59 -20.57 -6.49
C LYS A 14 4.94 -19.45 -5.68
N LEU A 15 5.75 -18.55 -5.19
CA LEU A 15 5.28 -17.30 -4.58
C LEU A 15 4.97 -16.26 -5.68
N PRO A 16 3.84 -15.54 -5.57
CA PRO A 16 3.47 -14.50 -6.53
C PRO A 16 4.29 -13.23 -6.34
N LEU A 17 4.33 -12.41 -7.39
CA LEU A 17 4.75 -11.01 -7.27
C LEU A 17 3.69 -10.22 -6.48
N ILE A 18 4.14 -9.32 -5.63
CA ILE A 18 3.27 -8.41 -4.86
C ILE A 18 3.42 -7.00 -5.44
N CYS A 19 2.33 -6.44 -5.92
CA CYS A 19 2.29 -5.05 -6.38
C CYS A 19 1.68 -4.17 -5.29
N PHE A 20 2.47 -3.21 -4.79
CA PHE A 20 2.06 -2.26 -3.76
C PHE A 20 1.81 -0.90 -4.42
N VAL A 21 0.55 -0.48 -4.47
CA VAL A 21 0.15 0.80 -5.07
C VAL A 21 -0.16 1.81 -3.97
N ILE A 22 0.55 2.93 -3.94
CA ILE A 22 0.27 4.05 -3.04
C ILE A 22 -0.14 5.25 -3.90
N ASN A 23 -1.43 5.53 -3.91
CA ASN A 23 -1.98 6.68 -4.60
C ASN A 23 -2.01 7.90 -3.66
N GLY A 24 -1.37 9.00 -4.07
CA GLY A 24 -1.19 10.18 -3.22
C GLY A 24 -0.11 9.99 -2.16
N PHE A 25 1.12 9.75 -2.60
CA PHE A 25 2.27 9.53 -1.71
C PHE A 25 2.59 10.75 -0.82
N ASP A 26 2.24 11.96 -1.25
CA ASP A 26 2.26 13.20 -0.48
C ASP A 26 1.41 13.08 0.81
N VAL A 27 0.13 12.78 0.66
CA VAL A 27 -0.81 12.60 1.78
C VAL A 27 -0.38 11.43 2.66
N PHE A 28 0.07 10.33 2.03
CA PHE A 28 0.55 9.16 2.75
C PHE A 28 1.73 9.49 3.68
N THR A 29 2.72 10.23 3.20
CA THR A 29 3.91 10.59 4.00
C THR A 29 3.61 11.61 5.09
N GLU A 30 2.67 12.52 4.88
CA GLU A 30 2.20 13.46 5.91
C GLU A 30 1.49 12.72 7.04
N THR A 31 0.59 11.80 6.69
CA THR A 31 -0.19 11.04 7.67
C THR A 31 0.66 10.05 8.46
N LEU A 32 1.65 9.43 7.81
CA LEU A 32 2.47 8.35 8.36
C LEU A 32 3.95 8.72 8.44
N ALA A 33 4.27 9.93 8.91
CA ALA A 33 5.63 10.46 8.98
C ALA A 33 6.63 9.52 9.67
N LYS A 34 6.19 8.78 10.71
CA LYS A 34 7.03 7.80 11.44
C LYS A 34 7.47 6.61 10.59
N ILE A 35 6.77 6.29 9.50
CA ILE A 35 7.06 5.15 8.63
C ILE A 35 8.06 5.54 7.52
N SER A 36 8.26 6.83 7.27
CA SER A 36 9.06 7.36 6.15
C SER A 36 10.47 6.75 6.07
N ASP A 37 11.14 6.53 7.21
CA ASP A 37 12.50 5.98 7.21
C ASP A 37 12.51 4.47 6.93
N SER A 38 11.51 3.75 7.43
CA SER A 38 11.33 2.32 7.14
C SER A 38 10.98 2.08 5.66
N LEU A 39 10.21 2.97 5.03
CA LEU A 39 9.89 2.88 3.61
C LEU A 39 11.13 2.95 2.71
N THR A 40 12.11 3.77 3.06
CA THR A 40 13.34 3.88 2.26
C THR A 40 14.09 2.55 2.17
N SER A 41 14.19 1.81 3.28
CA SER A 41 14.79 0.48 3.27
C SER A 41 13.93 -0.54 2.52
N MET A 42 12.61 -0.44 2.64
CA MET A 42 11.69 -1.30 1.89
C MET A 42 11.82 -1.10 0.37
N PHE A 43 11.86 0.15 -0.13
CA PHE A 43 12.03 0.40 -1.55
C PHE A 43 13.35 -0.15 -2.11
N ARG A 44 14.41 -0.12 -1.30
CA ARG A 44 15.70 -0.70 -1.68
C ARG A 44 15.66 -2.23 -1.78
N ASP A 45 15.06 -2.89 -0.80
CA ASP A 45 15.17 -4.32 -0.60
C ASP A 45 14.01 -5.10 -1.24
N ALA A 46 12.86 -4.47 -1.41
CA ALA A 46 11.62 -5.07 -1.90
C ALA A 46 11.72 -5.77 -3.27
N PRO A 47 12.41 -5.21 -4.29
CA PRO A 47 12.50 -5.87 -5.60
C PRO A 47 13.10 -7.27 -5.52
N ARG A 48 14.05 -7.49 -4.63
CA ARG A 48 14.67 -8.80 -4.41
C ARG A 48 13.65 -9.85 -3.95
N TYR A 49 12.64 -9.40 -3.21
CA TYR A 49 11.58 -10.28 -2.70
C TYR A 49 10.34 -10.32 -3.60
N GLY A 50 10.43 -9.76 -4.81
CA GLY A 50 9.32 -9.72 -5.75
C GLY A 50 8.21 -8.74 -5.37
N ILE A 51 8.54 -7.70 -4.61
CA ILE A 51 7.62 -6.64 -4.26
C ILE A 51 7.90 -5.42 -5.15
N ILE A 52 6.89 -4.99 -5.90
CA ILE A 52 6.94 -3.85 -6.82
C ILE A 52 6.14 -2.72 -6.20
N PHE A 53 6.72 -1.52 -6.15
CA PHE A 53 6.02 -0.32 -5.71
C PHE A 53 5.63 0.55 -6.90
N ILE A 54 4.37 1.00 -6.88
CA ILE A 54 3.83 2.02 -7.79
C ILE A 54 3.37 3.19 -6.91
N LEU A 55 4.00 4.34 -7.08
CA LEU A 55 3.69 5.53 -6.29
C LEU A 55 3.14 6.62 -7.20
N SER A 56 2.07 7.31 -6.81
CA SER A 56 1.63 8.55 -7.44
C SER A 56 1.78 9.73 -6.49
N ALA A 57 2.11 10.90 -7.02
CA ALA A 57 2.16 12.15 -6.28
C ALA A 57 1.83 13.33 -7.19
N SER A 58 1.40 14.43 -6.60
CA SER A 58 1.02 15.65 -7.32
C SER A 58 2.21 16.49 -7.78
N ALA A 59 3.39 16.31 -7.15
CA ALA A 59 4.62 17.05 -7.46
C ALA A 59 5.87 16.20 -7.27
N GLN A 60 6.90 16.48 -8.06
CA GLN A 60 8.21 15.82 -7.95
C GLN A 60 8.87 16.06 -6.57
N THR A 61 8.67 17.23 -5.98
CA THR A 61 9.22 17.61 -4.68
C THR A 61 8.74 16.74 -3.52
N THR A 62 7.64 16.03 -3.69
CA THR A 62 7.14 15.02 -2.73
C THR A 62 8.14 13.90 -2.52
N PHE A 63 8.87 13.55 -3.57
CA PHE A 63 9.87 12.48 -3.49
C PHE A 63 11.22 13.04 -3.12
N ARG A 64 11.70 12.69 -1.93
CA ARG A 64 13.08 12.99 -1.54
C ARG A 64 14.05 12.25 -2.48
N SER A 65 15.19 12.87 -2.81
CA SER A 65 16.19 12.29 -3.72
C SER A 65 16.62 10.87 -3.31
N ARG A 66 16.68 10.59 -2.01
CA ARG A 66 16.98 9.26 -1.47
C ARG A 66 15.91 8.18 -1.83
N ILE A 67 14.69 8.59 -2.17
CA ILE A 67 13.63 7.67 -2.61
C ILE A 67 13.69 7.48 -4.11
N LEU A 68 13.84 8.57 -4.87
CA LEU A 68 13.86 8.54 -6.33
C LEU A 68 14.92 7.61 -6.92
N GLN A 69 16.07 7.47 -6.24
CA GLN A 69 17.14 6.57 -6.69
C GLN A 69 16.76 5.08 -6.78
N PHE A 70 15.66 4.67 -6.12
CA PHE A 70 15.19 3.28 -6.18
C PHE A 70 14.16 3.05 -7.27
N PHE A 71 13.75 4.11 -7.99
CA PHE A 71 12.79 4.06 -9.07
C PHE A 71 13.49 4.37 -10.40
N ASN A 72 13.36 3.48 -11.35
CA ASN A 72 13.96 3.61 -12.68
C ASN A 72 12.95 3.96 -13.75
N ARG A 73 11.66 3.91 -13.47
CA ARG A 73 10.58 4.23 -14.41
C ARG A 73 9.70 5.35 -13.86
N PHE A 74 9.56 6.39 -14.68
CA PHE A 74 8.72 7.53 -14.38
C PHE A 74 7.69 7.71 -15.48
N ILE A 75 6.44 7.86 -15.07
CA ILE A 75 5.33 8.32 -15.90
C ILE A 75 5.01 9.72 -15.40
N VAL A 76 5.32 10.73 -16.20
CA VAL A 76 5.21 12.12 -15.79
C VAL A 76 4.06 12.76 -16.55
N MET A 77 2.98 13.05 -15.85
CA MET A 77 1.83 13.76 -16.39
C MET A 77 2.08 15.27 -16.39
N ASN A 78 1.06 16.08 -16.56
CA ASN A 78 1.19 17.53 -16.56
C ASN A 78 1.64 18.06 -15.18
N LEU A 79 2.78 18.73 -15.14
CA LEU A 79 3.35 19.38 -13.95
C LEU A 79 3.32 20.89 -14.13
N GLN A 80 3.24 21.61 -13.00
CA GLN A 80 3.18 23.07 -13.03
C GLN A 80 4.51 23.75 -13.39
N ASP A 81 5.63 23.10 -13.10
CA ASP A 81 6.98 23.65 -13.28
C ASP A 81 7.79 22.78 -14.26
N GLU A 82 8.27 23.42 -15.30
CA GLU A 82 9.10 22.80 -16.33
C GLU A 82 10.41 22.20 -15.80
N THR A 83 10.95 22.75 -14.71
CA THR A 83 12.20 22.24 -14.11
C THR A 83 12.01 20.83 -13.52
N GLN A 84 10.79 20.51 -13.07
CA GLN A 84 10.48 19.20 -12.52
C GLN A 84 10.58 18.09 -13.55
N TYR A 85 10.24 18.36 -14.82
CA TYR A 85 10.41 17.37 -15.90
C TYR A 85 11.88 16.99 -16.06
N ARG A 86 12.79 17.97 -16.07
CA ARG A 86 14.23 17.72 -16.17
C ARG A 86 14.75 16.88 -15.02
N ASN A 87 14.29 17.17 -13.80
CA ASN A 87 14.72 16.46 -12.59
C ASN A 87 14.29 14.99 -12.59
N LEU A 88 13.11 14.68 -13.15
CA LEU A 88 12.59 13.31 -13.21
C LEU A 88 13.14 12.51 -14.38
N THR A 89 13.32 13.15 -15.53
CA THR A 89 13.66 12.45 -16.77
C THR A 89 15.14 12.54 -17.12
N ASN A 90 15.91 13.41 -16.44
CA ASN A 90 17.28 13.76 -16.79
C ASN A 90 17.42 14.18 -18.28
N CYS A 91 16.32 14.57 -18.92
CA CYS A 91 16.28 14.90 -20.34
C CYS A 91 16.81 16.32 -20.57
N ARG A 92 17.98 16.41 -21.19
CA ARG A 92 18.64 17.70 -21.47
C ARG A 92 17.86 18.61 -22.43
N LYS A 93 17.02 18.04 -23.30
CA LYS A 93 16.27 18.78 -24.32
C LYS A 93 14.94 19.36 -23.85
N GLY A 94 14.61 19.23 -22.55
CA GLY A 94 13.39 19.86 -21.99
C GLY A 94 12.11 19.35 -22.66
N LEU A 95 11.95 18.03 -22.75
CA LEU A 95 10.71 17.44 -23.24
C LEU A 95 9.59 17.77 -22.24
N ILE A 96 8.59 18.49 -22.69
CA ILE A 96 7.41 18.89 -21.92
C ILE A 96 6.20 18.36 -22.68
N PRO A 97 5.28 17.64 -22.03
CA PRO A 97 4.09 17.13 -22.70
C PRO A 97 3.17 18.29 -23.13
N SER A 98 2.46 18.09 -24.21
CA SER A 98 1.44 19.04 -24.65
C SER A 98 0.39 19.21 -23.55
N ASN A 99 -0.13 20.44 -23.37
CA ASN A 99 -1.16 20.74 -22.35
C ASN A 99 -2.54 20.19 -22.77
N LEU A 100 -2.62 18.89 -22.95
CA LEU A 100 -3.84 18.15 -23.24
C LEU A 100 -4.13 17.17 -22.10
N TYR A 101 -5.41 16.99 -21.80
CA TYR A 101 -5.81 16.04 -20.78
C TYR A 101 -5.34 14.62 -21.11
N GLY A 102 -4.67 13.97 -20.13
CA GLY A 102 -4.15 12.62 -20.30
C GLY A 102 -2.83 12.53 -21.07
N ARG A 103 -2.20 13.67 -21.40
CA ARG A 103 -0.85 13.70 -21.98
C ARG A 103 0.20 13.54 -20.87
N GLY A 104 1.27 12.84 -21.21
CA GLY A 104 2.40 12.67 -20.32
C GLY A 104 3.64 12.26 -21.09
N ILE A 105 4.73 12.11 -20.38
CA ILE A 105 6.00 11.58 -20.88
C ILE A 105 6.40 10.34 -20.10
N CYS A 106 6.97 9.37 -20.79
CA CYS A 106 7.50 8.16 -20.18
C CYS A 106 8.78 7.70 -20.89
N LYS A 107 9.55 6.87 -20.22
CA LYS A 107 10.74 6.25 -20.79
C LYS A 107 10.32 5.17 -21.80
N VAL A 108 10.98 5.15 -22.97
CA VAL A 108 10.62 4.22 -24.06
C VAL A 108 11.17 2.83 -23.79
N THR A 109 12.45 2.75 -23.42
CA THR A 109 13.15 1.50 -23.14
C THR A 109 13.98 1.63 -21.88
N ASP A 110 14.38 0.51 -21.28
CA ASP A 110 15.23 0.52 -20.09
C ASP A 110 16.69 0.88 -20.40
N ASP A 111 17.14 0.57 -21.61
CA ASP A 111 18.53 0.72 -22.06
C ASP A 111 18.87 2.11 -22.59
N ASP A 112 17.88 2.96 -22.84
CA ASP A 112 18.05 4.29 -23.40
C ASP A 112 17.40 5.34 -22.47
N ASP A 113 18.05 6.50 -22.34
CA ASP A 113 17.49 7.67 -21.65
C ASP A 113 16.50 8.46 -22.55
N SER A 114 15.94 7.79 -23.55
CA SER A 114 14.94 8.38 -24.41
C SER A 114 13.57 8.37 -23.77
N TYR A 115 12.95 9.54 -23.74
CA TYR A 115 11.57 9.75 -23.30
C TYR A 115 10.70 10.12 -24.48
N CYS A 116 9.47 9.65 -24.49
CA CYS A 116 8.48 10.05 -25.49
C CYS A 116 7.21 10.61 -24.83
N GLU A 117 6.53 11.46 -25.55
CA GLU A 117 5.19 11.88 -25.20
C GLU A 117 4.21 10.75 -25.51
N PHE A 118 3.24 10.53 -24.62
CA PHE A 118 2.18 9.55 -24.78
C PHE A 118 0.81 10.16 -24.46
N GLN A 119 -0.23 9.50 -24.93
CA GLN A 119 -1.62 9.80 -24.60
C GLN A 119 -2.22 8.63 -23.84
N THR A 120 -2.78 8.90 -22.66
CA THR A 120 -3.56 7.89 -21.95
C THR A 120 -4.84 7.53 -22.73
N ALA A 121 -5.11 6.25 -22.82
CA ALA A 121 -6.39 5.79 -23.35
C ALA A 121 -7.49 5.98 -22.32
N ARG A 122 -8.66 6.44 -22.78
CA ARG A 122 -9.87 6.44 -21.97
C ARG A 122 -10.70 5.22 -22.36
N ILE A 123 -11.17 4.49 -21.36
CA ILE A 123 -11.91 3.25 -21.58
C ILE A 123 -13.40 3.56 -21.84
N VAL A 124 -13.96 4.56 -21.14
CA VAL A 124 -15.35 4.99 -21.22
C VAL A 124 -15.45 6.50 -21.01
N GLU A 125 -16.58 7.09 -21.33
CA GLU A 125 -16.87 8.49 -21.03
C GLU A 125 -16.90 8.74 -19.52
N PRO A 126 -16.52 9.95 -19.03
CA PRO A 126 -16.35 10.25 -17.61
C PRO A 126 -17.58 9.97 -16.75
N ASP A 127 -18.77 10.24 -17.30
CA ASP A 127 -20.06 10.03 -16.64
C ASP A 127 -20.38 8.54 -16.42
N LYS A 128 -19.76 7.65 -17.18
CA LYS A 128 -19.96 6.19 -17.11
C LYS A 128 -18.85 5.45 -16.36
N GLU A 129 -17.79 6.12 -15.94
CA GLU A 129 -16.59 5.49 -15.38
C GLU A 129 -16.90 4.67 -14.11
N ILE A 130 -17.69 5.23 -13.19
CA ILE A 130 -18.05 4.54 -11.93
C ILE A 130 -18.88 3.28 -12.20
N ILE A 131 -19.81 3.36 -13.14
CA ILE A 131 -20.66 2.21 -13.51
C ILE A 131 -19.79 1.11 -14.12
N TYR A 132 -18.92 1.50 -15.06
CA TYR A 132 -18.01 0.57 -15.70
C TYR A 132 -17.07 -0.13 -14.71
N LEU A 133 -16.48 0.62 -13.77
CA LEU A 133 -15.61 0.06 -12.73
C LEU A 133 -16.34 -0.96 -11.85
N LYS A 134 -17.61 -0.71 -11.49
CA LYS A 134 -18.42 -1.67 -10.74
C LYS A 134 -18.66 -2.95 -11.54
N GLU A 135 -19.04 -2.83 -12.80
CA GLU A 135 -19.27 -3.99 -13.68
C GLU A 135 -17.98 -4.84 -13.85
N VAL A 136 -16.83 -4.17 -14.02
CA VAL A 136 -15.54 -4.86 -14.10
C VAL A 136 -15.20 -5.55 -12.79
N ALA A 137 -15.39 -4.89 -11.65
CA ALA A 137 -15.14 -5.47 -10.34
C ALA A 137 -16.02 -6.72 -10.08
N GLU A 138 -17.30 -6.66 -10.43
CA GLU A 138 -18.21 -7.81 -10.34
C GLU A 138 -17.77 -8.98 -11.23
N LYS A 139 -17.42 -8.70 -12.49
CA LYS A 139 -16.89 -9.71 -13.42
C LYS A 139 -15.61 -10.35 -12.90
N LEU A 140 -14.65 -9.56 -12.41
CA LEU A 140 -13.41 -10.08 -11.85
C LEU A 140 -13.66 -10.92 -10.60
N SER A 141 -14.52 -10.46 -9.69
CA SER A 141 -14.88 -11.21 -8.47
C SER A 141 -15.55 -12.55 -8.80
N SER A 142 -16.40 -12.59 -9.83
CA SER A 142 -17.04 -13.83 -10.26
C SER A 142 -16.07 -14.81 -10.92
N TYR A 143 -15.08 -14.27 -11.67
CA TYR A 143 -14.09 -15.07 -12.37
C TYR A 143 -13.06 -15.69 -11.42
N TYR A 144 -12.46 -14.86 -10.57
CA TYR A 144 -11.36 -15.31 -9.70
C TYR A 144 -11.84 -16.02 -8.44
N LYS A 145 -13.08 -15.80 -7.98
CA LYS A 145 -13.65 -16.38 -6.74
C LYS A 145 -12.77 -16.21 -5.49
N VAL A 146 -11.86 -15.24 -5.54
CA VAL A 146 -10.91 -14.93 -4.47
C VAL A 146 -11.12 -13.47 -4.08
N SER A 147 -11.26 -13.21 -2.79
CA SER A 147 -11.26 -11.84 -2.25
C SER A 147 -10.04 -11.62 -1.38
N ALA A 148 -9.49 -10.41 -1.41
CA ALA A 148 -8.43 -10.03 -0.50
C ALA A 148 -8.92 -10.14 0.95
N LYS A 149 -8.03 -10.58 1.84
CA LYS A 149 -8.32 -10.55 3.28
C LYS A 149 -8.56 -9.10 3.70
N LYS A 150 -9.65 -8.87 4.41
CA LYS A 150 -9.91 -7.55 5.00
C LYS A 150 -8.78 -7.23 5.98
N ILE A 151 -8.25 -6.02 5.90
CA ILE A 151 -7.34 -5.52 6.93
C ILE A 151 -8.16 -5.35 8.20
N ALA A 152 -7.81 -6.09 9.24
CA ALA A 152 -8.49 -5.97 10.53
C ALA A 152 -8.23 -4.56 11.09
N THR A 153 -9.30 -3.85 11.42
CA THR A 153 -9.25 -2.56 12.11
C THR A 153 -9.72 -2.78 13.56
N ILE A 154 -9.08 -2.10 14.49
CA ILE A 154 -9.57 -2.08 15.86
C ILE A 154 -10.71 -1.07 15.91
N PRO A 155 -11.92 -1.47 16.34
CA PRO A 155 -13.03 -0.54 16.46
C PRO A 155 -12.75 0.48 17.58
N ASP A 156 -13.18 1.73 17.38
CA ASP A 156 -13.03 2.79 18.39
C ASP A 156 -13.78 2.48 19.69
N ASN A 157 -14.91 1.79 19.57
CA ASN A 157 -15.71 1.32 20.68
C ASN A 157 -15.98 -0.17 20.54
N THR A 158 -15.78 -0.91 21.62
CA THR A 158 -16.02 -2.35 21.68
C THR A 158 -16.99 -2.63 22.81
N THR A 159 -18.08 -3.30 22.50
CA THR A 159 -19.08 -3.71 23.50
C THR A 159 -18.77 -5.11 24.04
N SER A 160 -19.31 -5.43 25.22
CA SER A 160 -19.21 -6.78 25.77
C SER A 160 -19.85 -7.84 24.86
N GLU A 161 -20.89 -7.48 24.11
CA GLU A 161 -21.54 -8.35 23.13
C GLU A 161 -20.63 -8.66 21.95
N ASP A 162 -19.81 -7.69 21.50
CA ASP A 162 -18.83 -7.91 20.45
C ASP A 162 -17.73 -8.87 20.89
N LEU A 163 -17.27 -8.74 22.12
CA LEU A 163 -16.26 -9.61 22.71
C LEU A 163 -16.80 -11.02 22.99
N ALA A 164 -18.07 -11.14 23.37
CA ALA A 164 -18.70 -12.43 23.66
C ALA A 164 -18.68 -13.40 22.47
N LYS A 165 -18.68 -12.88 21.24
CA LYS A 165 -18.59 -13.68 20.02
C LYS A 165 -17.28 -14.48 19.90
N PHE A 166 -16.25 -14.07 20.63
CA PHE A 166 -14.92 -14.68 20.62
C PHE A 166 -14.65 -15.62 21.79
N VAL A 167 -15.60 -15.78 22.69
CA VAL A 167 -15.52 -16.75 23.79
C VAL A 167 -15.69 -18.16 23.22
N THR A 168 -14.66 -18.97 23.32
CA THR A 168 -14.66 -20.35 22.81
C THR A 168 -14.92 -21.37 23.90
N THR A 169 -14.53 -21.05 25.12
CA THR A 169 -14.75 -21.91 26.31
C THR A 169 -15.24 -21.07 27.49
N ALA A 170 -15.90 -21.71 28.46
CA ALA A 170 -16.36 -21.02 29.66
C ALA A 170 -15.21 -20.45 30.53
N ALA A 171 -14.00 -20.88 30.28
CA ALA A 171 -12.79 -20.41 30.96
C ALA A 171 -12.13 -19.18 30.28
N ASP A 172 -12.57 -18.80 29.10
CA ASP A 172 -12.01 -17.68 28.34
C ASP A 172 -12.68 -16.37 28.75
N ILE A 173 -11.90 -15.42 29.22
CA ILE A 173 -12.34 -14.03 29.43
C ILE A 173 -11.74 -13.15 28.36
N PRO A 174 -12.50 -12.65 27.39
CA PRO A 174 -12.00 -11.71 26.40
C PRO A 174 -11.78 -10.35 27.07
N ILE A 175 -10.58 -9.78 26.88
CA ILE A 175 -10.19 -8.48 27.47
C ILE A 175 -10.40 -7.35 26.47
N GLY A 176 -10.08 -7.57 25.19
CA GLY A 176 -10.14 -6.56 24.16
C GLY A 176 -9.31 -6.94 22.93
N TYR A 177 -9.21 -6.01 22.00
CA TYR A 177 -8.41 -6.20 20.78
C TYR A 177 -6.92 -6.01 21.05
N ASN A 178 -6.13 -6.95 20.57
CA ASN A 178 -4.68 -6.81 20.51
C ASN A 178 -4.29 -5.93 19.32
N PHE A 179 -3.57 -4.85 19.60
CA PHE A 179 -3.16 -3.89 18.58
C PHE A 179 -2.23 -4.50 17.51
N TYR A 180 -1.34 -5.40 17.91
CA TYR A 180 -0.35 -6.00 17.03
C TYR A 180 -0.91 -7.16 16.21
N GLU A 181 -1.59 -8.07 16.85
CA GLU A 181 -2.15 -9.27 16.23
C GLU A 181 -3.49 -9.00 15.56
N LYS A 182 -4.14 -7.87 15.93
CA LYS A 182 -5.49 -7.49 15.49
C LYS A 182 -6.52 -8.59 15.72
N ASP A 183 -6.34 -9.29 16.80
CA ASP A 183 -7.18 -10.37 17.30
C ASP A 183 -7.61 -10.05 18.73
N ILE A 184 -8.49 -10.85 19.29
CA ILE A 184 -8.97 -10.68 20.66
C ILE A 184 -7.98 -11.27 21.65
N SER A 185 -7.48 -10.43 22.56
CA SER A 185 -6.73 -10.90 23.72
C SER A 185 -7.67 -11.53 24.73
N LYS A 186 -7.33 -12.73 25.18
CA LYS A 186 -8.11 -13.51 26.16
C LYS A 186 -7.26 -13.89 27.35
N ILE A 187 -7.89 -13.93 28.52
CA ILE A 187 -7.37 -14.61 29.72
C ILE A 187 -8.05 -15.98 29.80
N ASN A 188 -7.26 -17.04 29.86
CA ASN A 188 -7.79 -18.38 30.09
C ASN A 188 -7.67 -18.74 31.56
N LEU A 189 -8.80 -18.83 32.28
CA LEU A 189 -8.84 -19.12 33.69
C LEU A 189 -8.41 -20.54 34.06
N SER A 190 -8.38 -21.46 33.11
CA SER A 190 -7.87 -22.81 33.34
C SER A 190 -6.33 -22.85 33.45
N GLU A 191 -5.65 -21.81 32.96
CA GLU A 191 -4.23 -21.62 33.17
C GLU A 191 -4.03 -20.86 34.49
N LEU A 192 -3.49 -21.53 35.49
CA LEU A 192 -3.19 -20.94 36.80
C LEU A 192 -2.05 -19.89 36.70
N LYS A 193 -2.39 -18.70 36.21
CA LYS A 193 -1.46 -17.57 36.01
C LYS A 193 -1.95 -16.34 36.78
N PHE A 194 -1.00 -15.48 37.16
CA PHE A 194 -1.31 -14.16 37.68
C PHE A 194 -1.37 -13.15 36.52
N TYR A 195 -2.45 -12.37 36.47
CA TYR A 195 -2.65 -11.33 35.47
C TYR A 195 -2.69 -9.95 36.15
N PRO A 196 -1.55 -9.27 36.32
CA PRO A 196 -1.55 -7.94 36.91
C PRO A 196 -2.16 -6.94 35.91
N ILE A 197 -3.14 -6.18 36.35
CA ILE A 197 -3.72 -5.07 35.58
C ILE A 197 -3.10 -3.79 36.11
N VAL A 198 -2.34 -3.10 35.27
CA VAL A 198 -1.69 -1.83 35.58
C VAL A 198 -2.33 -0.74 34.74
N THR A 199 -2.90 0.26 35.38
CA THR A 199 -3.54 1.38 34.70
C THR A 199 -3.13 2.70 35.33
N LYS A 200 -3.05 3.75 34.52
CA LYS A 200 -2.81 5.12 34.96
C LYS A 200 -4.12 5.79 35.42
N ASP A 201 -5.23 5.37 34.86
CA ASP A 201 -6.56 5.91 35.15
C ASP A 201 -7.55 4.78 35.50
N ILE A 202 -8.00 4.75 36.73
CA ILE A 202 -8.93 3.73 37.23
C ILE A 202 -10.30 3.84 36.52
N LYS A 203 -10.70 5.04 36.12
CA LYS A 203 -12.01 5.27 35.47
C LYS A 203 -12.08 4.68 34.04
N GLY A 204 -10.95 4.56 33.39
CA GLY A 204 -10.87 3.97 32.03
C GLY A 204 -10.60 2.47 32.02
N SER A 205 -10.39 1.83 33.18
CA SER A 205 -9.98 0.43 33.27
C SER A 205 -11.05 -0.52 33.77
N MET A 206 -12.19 -0.02 34.18
CA MET A 206 -13.35 -0.85 34.51
C MET A 206 -14.41 -0.76 33.42
N PRO A 207 -14.88 -1.93 32.90
CA PRO A 207 -16.03 -1.97 32.03
C PRO A 207 -17.32 -1.50 32.73
#